data_d14c2b868390716c058c2d36413293d9
#
_entry.id   d14c2b868390716c058c2d36413293d9
#
_cell.length_a   1.000
_cell.length_b   1.000
_cell.length_c   1.000
_cell.angle_alpha   90.00
_cell.angle_beta   90.00
_cell.angle_gamma   90.00
#
_symmetry.space_group_name_H-M   'P 1'
#
loop_
_entity.id
_entity.type
_entity.pdbx_description
1 polymer ?
#
loop_
_entity_poly.entity_id
_entity_poly.type
_entity_poly.pdbx_seq_one_letter_code
_entity_poly.pdbx_strand_id
1 'polypeptide(L)'
;MISQPKECQNPPHFKLITEDSALAEVCAFARQQSAVALDTEFVRTRTLYPQLGLVQLYAGDEVALIDPTTIQDFSPFIALLADDHVTKVLHACGEDLEVFHHTFQQLPQPMYDTQVMANFLGFANSPGFATLVQHYFQIEIDKGASRTDWLARPLSDTQLQYAAADVWYLLPLYQQMQAQLAQTEWQSAVKNECEFLLNKRAHSGKDPDTAYFAIPN
;
A
#
# COMPACT_ATOMS: atom_id res chain seq x y z
N MET A 1 6.39 26.30 -13.21
CA MET A 1 5.33 25.69 -12.38
C MET A 1 5.25 24.23 -12.76
N ILE A 2 5.49 23.33 -11.81
CA ILE A 2 5.27 21.89 -12.03
C ILE A 2 3.74 21.73 -12.08
N SER A 3 3.23 21.17 -13.19
CA SER A 3 1.78 20.91 -13.30
C SER A 3 1.39 19.90 -12.22
N GLN A 4 0.27 20.16 -11.54
CA GLN A 4 -0.26 19.19 -10.58
C GLN A 4 -0.61 17.87 -11.28
N PRO A 5 -0.38 16.73 -10.62
CA PRO A 5 -0.82 15.43 -11.14
C PRO A 5 -2.32 15.40 -11.43
N LYS A 6 -2.73 14.56 -12.38
CA LYS A 6 -4.15 14.41 -12.74
C LYS A 6 -5.03 13.99 -11.55
N GLU A 7 -4.45 13.24 -10.62
CA GLU A 7 -5.08 12.79 -9.38
C GLU A 7 -5.53 13.95 -8.48
N CYS A 8 -4.80 15.08 -8.55
CA CYS A 8 -5.16 16.27 -7.78
C CYS A 8 -6.30 17.08 -8.39
N GLN A 9 -6.65 16.80 -9.64
CA GLN A 9 -7.68 17.54 -10.40
C GLN A 9 -9.02 16.79 -10.45
N ASN A 10 -9.01 15.50 -10.16
CA ASN A 10 -10.19 14.63 -10.25
C ASN A 10 -10.35 13.81 -8.97
N PRO A 11 -11.60 13.46 -8.60
CA PRO A 11 -11.82 12.50 -7.52
C PRO A 11 -11.29 11.11 -7.91
N PRO A 12 -11.00 10.23 -6.95
CA PRO A 12 -10.56 8.87 -7.23
C PRO A 12 -11.54 8.10 -8.12
N HIS A 13 -11.03 7.53 -9.22
CA HIS A 13 -11.76 6.58 -10.06
C HIS A 13 -11.41 5.18 -9.63
N PHE A 14 -12.41 4.37 -9.33
CA PHE A 14 -12.18 3.01 -8.83
C PHE A 14 -13.23 2.03 -9.34
N LYS A 15 -12.86 0.76 -9.33
CA LYS A 15 -13.76 -0.37 -9.53
C LYS A 15 -13.52 -1.46 -8.50
N LEU A 16 -14.59 -2.13 -8.11
CA LEU A 16 -14.53 -3.31 -7.24
C LEU A 16 -14.19 -4.54 -8.08
N ILE A 17 -13.17 -5.28 -7.65
CA ILE A 17 -12.73 -6.52 -8.30
C ILE A 17 -13.22 -7.70 -7.48
N THR A 18 -14.15 -8.45 -8.04
CA THR A 18 -14.83 -9.58 -7.36
C THR A 18 -14.67 -10.91 -8.08
N GLU A 19 -14.01 -10.92 -9.24
CA GLU A 19 -13.82 -12.10 -10.09
C GLU A 19 -12.35 -12.30 -10.44
N ASP A 20 -11.93 -13.56 -10.53
CA ASP A 20 -10.54 -13.96 -10.84
C ASP A 20 -10.06 -13.41 -12.19
N SER A 21 -10.94 -13.39 -13.22
CA SER A 21 -10.61 -12.83 -14.53
C SER A 21 -10.31 -11.34 -14.47
N ALA A 22 -11.10 -10.57 -13.71
CA ALA A 22 -10.88 -9.15 -13.52
C ALA A 22 -9.59 -8.89 -12.74
N LEU A 23 -9.29 -9.71 -11.73
CA LEU A 23 -8.01 -9.64 -11.00
C LEU A 23 -6.83 -9.88 -11.94
N ALA A 24 -6.89 -10.90 -12.79
CA ALA A 24 -5.84 -11.20 -13.76
C ALA A 24 -5.59 -10.02 -14.71
N GLU A 25 -6.64 -9.38 -15.20
CA GLU A 25 -6.53 -8.20 -16.09
C GLU A 25 -5.84 -7.01 -15.40
N VAL A 26 -6.27 -6.63 -14.20
CA VAL A 26 -5.68 -5.49 -13.50
C VAL A 26 -4.23 -5.76 -13.07
N CYS A 27 -3.89 -6.99 -12.72
CA CYS A 27 -2.53 -7.37 -12.41
C CYS A 27 -1.64 -7.41 -13.66
N ALA A 28 -2.15 -7.86 -14.80
CA ALA A 28 -1.41 -7.83 -16.07
C ALA A 28 -1.10 -6.38 -16.50
N PHE A 29 -2.05 -5.46 -16.35
CA PHE A 29 -1.81 -4.03 -16.59
C PHE A 29 -0.78 -3.44 -15.61
N ALA A 30 -0.91 -3.76 -14.33
CA ALA A 30 0.01 -3.29 -13.29
C ALA A 30 1.46 -3.75 -13.55
N ARG A 31 1.67 -4.96 -14.05
CA ARG A 31 2.99 -5.50 -14.37
C ARG A 31 3.67 -4.83 -15.57
N GLN A 32 2.97 -4.01 -16.33
CA GLN A 32 3.53 -3.17 -17.40
C GLN A 32 4.02 -1.81 -16.91
N GLN A 33 3.76 -1.47 -15.64
CA GLN A 33 4.14 -0.19 -15.06
C GLN A 33 5.48 -0.30 -14.32
N SER A 34 6.20 0.80 -14.19
CA SER A 34 7.44 0.85 -13.40
C SER A 34 7.19 0.86 -11.89
N ALA A 35 6.04 1.37 -11.46
CA ALA A 35 5.63 1.43 -10.07
C ALA A 35 4.10 1.35 -9.95
N VAL A 36 3.64 0.76 -8.87
CA VAL A 36 2.24 0.68 -8.48
C VAL A 36 2.09 1.01 -6.99
N ALA A 37 0.96 1.61 -6.62
CA ALA A 37 0.63 1.85 -5.21
C ALA A 37 -0.23 0.71 -4.67
N LEU A 38 0.07 0.27 -3.46
CA LEU A 38 -0.64 -0.77 -2.73
C LEU A 38 -1.03 -0.29 -1.33
N ASP A 39 -2.15 -0.77 -0.86
CA ASP A 39 -2.60 -0.64 0.52
C ASP A 39 -3.48 -1.83 0.88
N THR A 40 -3.74 -2.04 2.16
CA THR A 40 -4.66 -3.06 2.65
C THR A 40 -5.60 -2.52 3.71
N GLU A 41 -6.82 -3.01 3.72
CA GLU A 41 -7.76 -2.84 4.82
C GLU A 41 -8.01 -4.19 5.50
N PHE A 42 -7.94 -4.22 6.80
CA PHE A 42 -8.03 -5.46 7.57
C PHE A 42 -8.68 -5.22 8.94
N VAL A 43 -9.11 -6.30 9.57
CA VAL A 43 -9.63 -6.28 10.93
C VAL A 43 -8.70 -7.10 11.83
N ARG A 44 -8.26 -6.46 12.93
CA ARG A 44 -7.49 -7.13 13.98
C ARG A 44 -8.26 -7.08 15.29
N THR A 45 -9.13 -8.05 15.51
CA THR A 45 -9.90 -8.18 16.74
C THR A 45 -9.77 -9.60 17.28
N ARG A 46 -9.11 -9.75 18.43
CA ARG A 46 -8.95 -11.04 19.13
C ARG A 46 -8.29 -12.17 18.30
N THR A 47 -7.55 -11.81 17.26
CA THR A 47 -6.81 -12.76 16.41
C THR A 47 -5.33 -12.40 16.44
N LEU A 48 -4.49 -13.44 16.35
CA LEU A 48 -3.03 -13.27 16.30
C LEU A 48 -2.63 -12.53 15.01
N TYR A 49 -3.28 -12.87 13.91
CA TYR A 49 -3.03 -12.27 12.58
C TYR A 49 -4.20 -11.40 12.14
N PRO A 50 -3.94 -10.31 11.40
CA PRO A 50 -4.99 -9.50 10.81
C PRO A 50 -5.78 -10.30 9.76
N GLN A 51 -7.09 -10.06 9.72
CA GLN A 51 -7.98 -10.65 8.71
C GLN A 51 -8.15 -9.64 7.57
N LEU A 52 -7.66 -10.00 6.39
CA LEU A 52 -7.71 -9.14 5.21
C LEU A 52 -9.15 -8.90 4.75
N GLY A 53 -9.53 -7.63 4.61
CA GLY A 53 -10.85 -7.20 4.17
C GLY A 53 -10.86 -6.58 2.78
N LEU A 54 -9.77 -5.93 2.35
CA LEU A 54 -9.66 -5.32 1.03
C LEU A 54 -8.17 -5.16 0.66
N VAL A 55 -7.86 -5.30 -0.63
CA VAL A 55 -6.56 -4.90 -1.19
C VAL A 55 -6.78 -3.78 -2.20
N GLN A 56 -6.07 -2.67 -2.03
CA GLN A 56 -6.09 -1.57 -2.98
C GLN A 56 -4.85 -1.62 -3.89
N LEU A 57 -5.07 -1.49 -5.19
CA LEU A 57 -4.03 -1.45 -6.22
C LEU A 57 -4.29 -0.28 -7.16
N TYR A 58 -3.29 0.59 -7.34
CA TYR A 58 -3.35 1.67 -8.32
C TYR A 58 -2.10 1.66 -9.20
N ALA A 59 -2.31 1.52 -10.49
CA ALA A 59 -1.27 1.42 -11.51
C ALA A 59 -1.27 2.62 -12.49
N GLY A 60 -1.94 3.72 -12.13
CA GLY A 60 -1.94 4.97 -12.88
C GLY A 60 -3.15 5.18 -13.81
N ASP A 61 -4.13 4.28 -13.83
CA ASP A 61 -5.35 4.43 -14.61
C ASP A 61 -6.58 4.51 -13.71
N GLU A 62 -7.04 3.38 -13.19
CA GLU A 62 -8.17 3.26 -12.28
C GLU A 62 -7.75 2.45 -11.05
N VAL A 63 -8.25 2.81 -9.88
CA VAL A 63 -7.98 2.04 -8.65
C VAL A 63 -8.75 0.73 -8.72
N ALA A 64 -8.04 -0.38 -8.52
CA ALA A 64 -8.64 -1.68 -8.31
C ALA A 64 -8.83 -1.93 -6.80
N LEU A 65 -10.08 -2.06 -6.37
CA LEU A 65 -10.45 -2.48 -5.03
C LEU A 65 -10.75 -3.97 -5.05
N ILE A 66 -9.80 -4.77 -4.61
CA ILE A 66 -9.83 -6.24 -4.73
C ILE A 66 -10.49 -6.82 -3.48
N ASP A 67 -11.61 -7.51 -3.67
CA ASP A 67 -12.35 -8.16 -2.60
C ASP A 67 -11.81 -9.58 -2.33
N PRO A 68 -11.05 -9.79 -1.23
CA PRO A 68 -10.48 -11.10 -0.97
C PRO A 68 -11.50 -12.16 -0.58
N THR A 69 -12.75 -11.77 -0.27
CA THR A 69 -13.80 -12.70 0.10
C THR A 69 -14.42 -13.42 -1.10
N THR A 70 -14.22 -12.90 -2.31
CA THR A 70 -14.78 -13.45 -3.54
C THR A 70 -13.75 -14.04 -4.50
N ILE A 71 -12.52 -13.57 -4.44
CA ILE A 71 -11.42 -14.06 -5.29
C ILE A 71 -11.00 -15.47 -4.85
N GLN A 72 -10.89 -16.39 -5.81
CA GLN A 72 -10.47 -17.77 -5.60
C GLN A 72 -8.99 -17.99 -5.96
N ASP A 73 -8.47 -17.27 -6.95
CA ASP A 73 -7.10 -17.38 -7.43
C ASP A 73 -6.36 -16.04 -7.33
N PHE A 74 -5.49 -15.94 -6.33
CA PHE A 74 -4.61 -14.78 -6.14
C PHE A 74 -3.28 -14.88 -6.87
N SER A 75 -3.02 -15.94 -7.64
CA SER A 75 -1.73 -16.14 -8.32
C SER A 75 -1.28 -14.94 -9.17
N PRO A 76 -2.16 -14.22 -9.92
CA PRO A 76 -1.74 -13.02 -10.65
C PRO A 76 -1.26 -11.88 -9.73
N PHE A 77 -1.88 -11.72 -8.57
CA PHE A 77 -1.49 -10.71 -7.59
C PHE A 77 -0.17 -11.09 -6.90
N ILE A 78 -0.01 -12.36 -6.54
CA ILE A 78 1.25 -12.87 -5.96
C ILE A 78 2.40 -12.68 -6.97
N ALA A 79 2.16 -12.93 -8.25
CA ALA A 79 3.14 -12.68 -9.30
C ALA A 79 3.51 -11.20 -9.43
N LEU A 80 2.53 -10.29 -9.28
CA LEU A 80 2.79 -8.84 -9.23
C LEU A 80 3.66 -8.46 -8.02
N LEU A 81 3.35 -8.99 -6.83
CA LEU A 81 4.15 -8.74 -5.62
C LEU A 81 5.61 -9.16 -5.80
N ALA A 82 5.86 -10.28 -6.49
CA ALA A 82 7.19 -10.84 -6.73
C ALA A 82 7.92 -10.26 -7.94
N ASP A 83 7.27 -9.44 -8.76
CA ASP A 83 7.86 -8.92 -10.00
C ASP A 83 8.91 -7.85 -9.73
N ASP A 84 10.18 -8.19 -9.93
CA ASP A 84 11.32 -7.30 -9.68
C ASP A 84 11.36 -6.04 -10.57
N HIS A 85 10.61 -6.05 -11.67
CA HIS A 85 10.54 -4.90 -12.60
C HIS A 85 9.53 -3.85 -12.17
N VAL A 86 8.66 -4.16 -11.20
CA VAL A 86 7.62 -3.26 -10.72
C VAL A 86 7.88 -2.90 -9.28
N THR A 87 8.11 -1.63 -9.01
CA THR A 87 8.20 -1.11 -7.62
C THR A 87 6.82 -1.06 -6.99
N LYS A 88 6.67 -1.67 -5.83
CA LYS A 88 5.46 -1.58 -5.02
C LYS A 88 5.63 -0.47 -3.99
N VAL A 89 4.74 0.50 -4.02
CA VAL A 89 4.76 1.68 -3.15
C VAL A 89 3.70 1.51 -2.06
N LEU A 90 4.12 1.64 -0.81
CA LEU A 90 3.27 1.61 0.37
C LEU A 90 3.52 2.86 1.22
N HIS A 91 2.68 3.07 2.23
CA HIS A 91 2.89 4.09 3.26
C HIS A 91 2.77 3.47 4.65
N ALA A 92 3.79 3.63 5.51
CA ALA A 92 3.83 3.05 6.85
C ALA A 92 3.58 1.53 6.83
N CYS A 93 4.32 0.81 6.01
CA CYS A 93 4.05 -0.53 5.49
C CYS A 93 4.03 -1.67 6.52
N GLY A 94 4.33 -1.43 7.79
CA GLY A 94 4.56 -2.50 8.77
C GLY A 94 3.43 -3.51 8.91
N GLU A 95 2.18 -3.05 8.98
CA GLU A 95 1.01 -3.92 9.09
C GLU A 95 0.64 -4.56 7.75
N ASP A 96 0.79 -3.83 6.63
CA ASP A 96 0.55 -4.38 5.29
C ASP A 96 1.51 -5.52 4.96
N LEU A 97 2.78 -5.38 5.32
CA LEU A 97 3.77 -6.45 5.14
C LEU A 97 3.39 -7.70 5.94
N GLU A 98 2.83 -7.54 7.14
CA GLU A 98 2.31 -8.67 7.92
C GLU A 98 1.13 -9.34 7.22
N VAL A 99 0.18 -8.54 6.71
CA VAL A 99 -0.97 -9.04 5.94
C VAL A 99 -0.52 -9.81 4.70
N PHE A 100 0.38 -9.24 3.91
CA PHE A 100 0.89 -9.90 2.69
C PHE A 100 1.64 -11.18 3.00
N HIS A 101 2.52 -11.14 4.01
CA HIS A 101 3.29 -12.31 4.40
C HIS A 101 2.40 -13.44 4.92
N HIS A 102 1.42 -13.11 5.75
CA HIS A 102 0.50 -14.10 6.31
C HIS A 102 -0.47 -14.66 5.27
N THR A 103 -1.06 -13.79 4.45
CA THR A 103 -2.13 -14.17 3.51
C THR A 103 -1.59 -14.82 2.23
N PHE A 104 -0.53 -14.25 1.66
CA PHE A 104 -0.02 -14.63 0.34
C PHE A 104 1.33 -15.33 0.39
N GLN A 105 2.01 -15.36 1.55
CA GLN A 105 3.36 -15.88 1.71
C GLN A 105 4.37 -15.24 0.71
N GLN A 106 4.04 -14.02 0.26
CA GLN A 106 4.84 -13.23 -0.65
C GLN A 106 4.85 -11.78 -0.20
N LEU A 107 6.05 -11.23 0.03
CA LEU A 107 6.24 -9.80 0.28
C LEU A 107 6.32 -9.01 -1.03
N PRO A 108 5.89 -7.73 -1.03
CA PRO A 108 6.06 -6.85 -2.18
C PRO A 108 7.54 -6.48 -2.32
N GLN A 109 8.17 -6.89 -3.41
CA GLN A 109 9.57 -6.56 -3.69
C GLN A 109 9.81 -6.35 -5.19
N PRO A 110 10.55 -5.26 -5.58
CA PRO A 110 11.06 -4.21 -4.69
C PRO A 110 9.93 -3.34 -4.11
N MET A 111 10.17 -2.75 -2.95
CA MET A 111 9.18 -1.94 -2.24
C MET A 111 9.80 -0.61 -1.80
N TYR A 112 8.99 0.48 -1.90
CA TYR A 112 9.28 1.76 -1.28
C TYR A 112 8.15 2.17 -0.33
N ASP A 113 8.54 2.66 0.85
CA ASP A 113 7.62 3.22 1.85
C ASP A 113 7.75 4.74 1.87
N THR A 114 6.68 5.45 1.51
CA THR A 114 6.69 6.91 1.46
C THR A 114 6.88 7.56 2.82
N GLN A 115 6.56 6.88 3.93
CA GLN A 115 6.88 7.39 5.27
C GLN A 115 8.40 7.37 5.53
N VAL A 116 9.09 6.32 5.10
CA VAL A 116 10.56 6.24 5.14
C VAL A 116 11.17 7.34 4.26
N MET A 117 10.68 7.48 3.03
CA MET A 117 11.14 8.53 2.11
C MET A 117 10.99 9.92 2.74
N ALA A 118 9.85 10.19 3.38
CA ALA A 118 9.59 11.46 4.05
C ALA A 118 10.60 11.76 5.18
N ASN A 119 10.96 10.75 5.96
CA ASN A 119 11.97 10.91 7.03
C ASN A 119 13.32 11.35 6.46
N PHE A 120 13.75 10.77 5.34
CA PHE A 120 15.01 11.16 4.67
C PHE A 120 14.91 12.53 3.97
N LEU A 121 13.70 12.99 3.63
CA LEU A 121 13.46 14.34 3.07
C LEU A 121 13.29 15.41 4.15
N GLY A 122 13.48 15.07 5.42
CA GLY A 122 13.51 16.03 6.52
C GLY A 122 12.17 16.24 7.23
N PHE A 123 11.15 15.44 6.94
CA PHE A 123 9.91 15.45 7.71
C PHE A 123 10.16 14.87 9.11
N ALA A 124 9.68 15.56 10.14
CA ALA A 124 9.79 15.10 11.51
C ALA A 124 8.66 14.12 11.86
N ASN A 125 8.92 13.23 12.82
CA ASN A 125 7.91 12.39 13.49
C ASN A 125 7.12 11.43 12.56
N SER A 126 7.76 10.86 11.56
CA SER A 126 7.13 9.86 10.68
C SER A 126 5.73 10.27 10.24
N PRO A 127 5.59 11.22 9.31
CA PRO A 127 4.32 11.83 8.97
C PRO A 127 3.32 10.82 8.44
N GLY A 128 2.05 10.97 8.81
CA GLY A 128 0.96 10.19 8.26
C GLY A 128 0.67 10.55 6.80
N PHE A 129 -0.02 9.64 6.10
CA PHE A 129 -0.35 9.79 4.69
C PHE A 129 -1.12 11.08 4.39
N ALA A 130 -2.18 11.38 5.14
CA ALA A 130 -2.95 12.60 4.94
C ALA A 130 -2.12 13.88 5.13
N THR A 131 -1.14 13.86 6.04
CA THR A 131 -0.22 14.99 6.24
C THR A 131 0.63 15.23 5.01
N LEU A 132 1.15 14.16 4.40
CA LEU A 132 1.95 14.27 3.18
C LEU A 132 1.10 14.72 1.99
N VAL A 133 -0.09 14.18 1.81
CA VAL A 133 -1.01 14.60 0.74
C VAL A 133 -1.40 16.07 0.88
N GLN A 134 -1.68 16.53 2.10
CA GLN A 134 -1.93 17.95 2.36
C GLN A 134 -0.70 18.81 2.04
N HIS A 135 0.49 18.37 2.43
CA HIS A 135 1.73 19.11 2.18
C HIS A 135 2.04 19.23 0.68
N TYR A 136 1.97 18.12 -0.06
CA TYR A 136 2.37 18.09 -1.47
C TYR A 136 1.30 18.60 -2.43
N PHE A 137 0.02 18.32 -2.13
CA PHE A 137 -1.07 18.54 -3.09
C PHE A 137 -2.13 19.54 -2.61
N GLN A 138 -2.09 19.97 -1.35
CA GLN A 138 -3.10 20.84 -0.71
C GLN A 138 -4.52 20.21 -0.71
N ILE A 139 -4.56 18.87 -0.64
CA ILE A 139 -5.79 18.09 -0.59
C ILE A 139 -5.97 17.55 0.83
N GLU A 140 -7.16 17.74 1.38
CA GLU A 140 -7.57 17.16 2.65
C GLU A 140 -8.24 15.81 2.43
N ILE A 141 -7.74 14.76 3.11
CA ILE A 141 -8.28 13.40 3.04
C ILE A 141 -9.14 13.14 4.27
N ASP A 142 -10.37 12.67 4.06
CA ASP A 142 -11.23 12.17 5.12
C ASP A 142 -10.71 10.85 5.67
N LYS A 143 -10.58 10.75 6.99
CA LYS A 143 -10.11 9.56 7.72
C LYS A 143 -11.24 8.78 8.39
N GLY A 144 -12.50 9.15 8.18
CA GLY A 144 -13.64 8.64 8.94
C GLY A 144 -13.88 7.13 8.81
N ALA A 145 -13.50 6.52 7.70
CA ALA A 145 -13.74 5.09 7.45
C ALA A 145 -12.61 4.14 7.90
N SER A 146 -11.46 4.67 8.36
CA SER A 146 -10.26 3.85 8.67
C SER A 146 -10.50 2.74 9.71
N ARG A 147 -11.37 2.98 10.70
CA ARG A 147 -11.65 2.05 11.81
C ARG A 147 -13.03 1.42 11.70
N THR A 148 -13.50 1.18 10.51
CA THR A 148 -14.79 0.52 10.24
C THR A 148 -14.61 -1.00 10.06
N ASP A 149 -15.70 -1.75 9.99
CA ASP A 149 -15.65 -3.20 9.76
C ASP A 149 -15.40 -3.50 8.27
N TRP A 150 -14.16 -3.79 7.93
CA TRP A 150 -13.73 -4.13 6.57
C TRP A 150 -14.10 -5.55 6.14
N LEU A 151 -14.61 -6.38 7.05
CA LEU A 151 -15.12 -7.73 6.74
C LEU A 151 -16.62 -7.76 6.44
N ALA A 152 -17.35 -6.70 6.82
CA ALA A 152 -18.76 -6.58 6.49
C ALA A 152 -18.98 -6.45 4.97
N ARG A 153 -20.09 -7.01 4.48
CA ARG A 153 -20.50 -6.94 3.07
C ARG A 153 -21.98 -6.57 2.94
N PRO A 154 -22.32 -5.72 1.95
CA PRO A 154 -21.40 -5.00 1.06
C PRO A 154 -20.61 -3.92 1.78
N LEU A 155 -19.44 -3.54 1.25
CA LEU A 155 -18.74 -2.35 1.71
C LEU A 155 -19.55 -1.10 1.35
N SER A 156 -19.54 -0.10 2.22
CA SER A 156 -20.24 1.17 1.96
C SER A 156 -19.50 2.02 0.93
N ASP A 157 -20.23 2.93 0.27
CA ASP A 157 -19.62 3.89 -0.66
C ASP A 157 -18.53 4.73 0.02
N THR A 158 -18.74 5.10 1.28
CA THR A 158 -17.74 5.83 2.08
C THR A 158 -16.47 5.01 2.28
N GLN A 159 -16.59 3.70 2.57
CA GLN A 159 -15.43 2.80 2.68
C GLN A 159 -14.71 2.68 1.34
N LEU A 160 -15.43 2.48 0.24
CA LEU A 160 -14.83 2.34 -1.09
C LEU A 160 -14.08 3.62 -1.52
N GLN A 161 -14.69 4.78 -1.30
CA GLN A 161 -14.04 6.07 -1.59
C GLN A 161 -12.81 6.32 -0.73
N TYR A 162 -12.89 6.01 0.55
CA TYR A 162 -11.76 6.10 1.48
C TYR A 162 -10.59 5.21 1.01
N ALA A 163 -10.85 3.93 0.77
CA ALA A 163 -9.83 2.98 0.33
C ALA A 163 -9.19 3.36 -1.01
N ALA A 164 -10.00 3.85 -1.95
CA ALA A 164 -9.50 4.32 -3.24
C ALA A 164 -8.55 5.52 -3.10
N ALA A 165 -8.88 6.47 -2.22
CA ALA A 165 -8.06 7.66 -1.99
C ALA A 165 -6.65 7.31 -1.46
N ASP A 166 -6.53 6.26 -0.64
CA ASP A 166 -5.26 5.85 -0.04
C ASP A 166 -4.20 5.45 -1.08
N VAL A 167 -4.57 4.92 -2.23
CA VAL A 167 -3.64 4.58 -3.31
C VAL A 167 -3.66 5.57 -4.48
N TRP A 168 -4.79 6.26 -4.69
CA TRP A 168 -4.94 7.28 -5.74
C TRP A 168 -3.93 8.40 -5.59
N TYR A 169 -3.72 8.90 -4.37
CA TYR A 169 -2.73 9.94 -4.07
C TYR A 169 -1.34 9.36 -3.75
N LEU A 170 -1.24 8.09 -3.39
CA LEU A 170 0.04 7.49 -3.00
C LEU A 170 1.03 7.40 -4.17
N LEU A 171 0.57 7.02 -5.35
CA LEU A 171 1.46 6.90 -6.52
C LEU A 171 2.05 8.26 -6.96
N PRO A 172 1.26 9.34 -7.15
CA PRO A 172 1.82 10.66 -7.44
C PRO A 172 2.66 11.22 -6.29
N LEU A 173 2.32 10.92 -5.03
CA LEU A 173 3.14 11.28 -3.87
C LEU A 173 4.54 10.65 -3.98
N TYR A 174 4.61 9.35 -4.25
CA TYR A 174 5.86 8.64 -4.47
C TYR A 174 6.68 9.27 -5.60
N GLN A 175 6.06 9.60 -6.73
CA GLN A 175 6.73 10.21 -7.87
C GLN A 175 7.34 11.57 -7.52
N GLN A 176 6.63 12.41 -6.78
CA GLN A 176 7.12 13.69 -6.28
C GLN A 176 8.32 13.51 -5.32
N MET A 177 8.19 12.60 -4.38
CA MET A 177 9.23 12.34 -3.39
C MET A 177 10.47 11.69 -4.01
N GLN A 178 10.32 10.81 -5.02
CA GLN A 178 11.44 10.25 -5.78
C GLN A 178 12.20 11.33 -6.52
N ALA A 179 11.51 12.28 -7.16
CA ALA A 179 12.14 13.41 -7.84
C ALA A 179 12.95 14.28 -6.86
N GLN A 180 12.47 14.49 -5.64
CA GLN A 180 13.19 15.21 -4.60
C GLN A 180 14.42 14.43 -4.10
N LEU A 181 14.24 13.13 -3.81
CA LEU A 181 15.34 12.26 -3.37
C LEU A 181 16.46 12.17 -4.41
N ALA A 182 16.12 12.24 -5.70
CA ALA A 182 17.10 12.25 -6.79
C ALA A 182 18.07 13.43 -6.72
N GLN A 183 17.72 14.51 -6.03
CA GLN A 183 18.56 15.68 -5.79
C GLN A 183 19.37 15.58 -4.49
N THR A 184 19.30 14.46 -3.80
CA THR A 184 19.98 14.22 -2.52
C THR A 184 20.95 13.03 -2.60
N GLU A 185 21.77 12.88 -1.59
CA GLU A 185 22.64 11.70 -1.40
C GLU A 185 21.92 10.50 -0.77
N TRP A 186 20.63 10.63 -0.42
CA TRP A 186 19.89 9.66 0.40
C TRP A 186 19.23 8.53 -0.39
N GLN A 187 19.27 8.50 -1.71
CA GLN A 187 18.60 7.48 -2.53
C GLN A 187 18.93 6.04 -2.11
N SER A 188 20.22 5.75 -1.97
CA SER A 188 20.69 4.42 -1.56
C SER A 188 20.29 4.09 -0.13
N ALA A 189 20.30 5.07 0.78
CA ALA A 189 19.90 4.88 2.17
C ALA A 189 18.41 4.54 2.30
N VAL A 190 17.55 5.24 1.55
CA VAL A 190 16.10 4.94 1.48
C VAL A 190 15.86 3.52 0.96
N LYS A 191 16.53 3.15 -0.14
CA LYS A 191 16.41 1.80 -0.71
C LYS A 191 16.80 0.73 0.31
N ASN A 192 17.96 0.91 0.97
CA ASN A 192 18.46 -0.02 1.97
C ASN A 192 17.52 -0.15 3.17
N GLU A 193 16.93 0.96 3.64
CA GLU A 193 15.96 0.93 4.74
C GLU A 193 14.67 0.18 4.34
N CYS A 194 14.15 0.38 3.13
CA CYS A 194 13.00 -0.35 2.64
C CYS A 194 13.31 -1.86 2.49
N GLU A 195 14.47 -2.24 1.99
CA GLU A 195 14.94 -3.63 1.93
C GLU A 195 15.09 -4.24 3.33
N PHE A 196 15.59 -3.45 4.30
CA PHE A 196 15.68 -3.88 5.69
C PHE A 196 14.31 -4.21 6.28
N LEU A 197 13.28 -3.38 6.03
CA LEU A 197 11.91 -3.64 6.49
C LEU A 197 11.35 -4.94 5.91
N LEU A 198 11.58 -5.22 4.62
CA LEU A 198 11.19 -6.48 3.98
C LEU A 198 11.89 -7.67 4.63
N ASN A 199 13.21 -7.60 4.81
CA ASN A 199 14.00 -8.66 5.39
C ASN A 199 13.62 -8.93 6.85
N LYS A 200 13.38 -7.88 7.63
CA LYS A 200 12.89 -7.99 9.00
C LYS A 200 11.55 -8.73 9.05
N ARG A 201 10.62 -8.41 8.17
CA ARG A 201 9.32 -9.10 8.09
C ARG A 201 9.48 -10.55 7.64
N ALA A 202 10.29 -10.83 6.63
CA ALA A 202 10.52 -12.17 6.11
C ALA A 202 11.07 -13.15 7.18
N HIS A 203 11.83 -12.63 8.15
CA HIS A 203 12.43 -13.42 9.22
C HIS A 203 11.59 -13.40 10.52
N SER A 204 10.57 -12.55 10.63
CA SER A 204 9.67 -12.52 11.77
C SER A 204 8.73 -13.74 11.75
N GLY A 205 8.50 -14.38 12.89
CA GLY A 205 7.58 -15.51 13.02
C GLY A 205 8.18 -16.89 12.68
N LYS A 206 9.47 -16.99 12.37
CA LYS A 206 10.16 -18.28 12.19
C LYS A 206 10.50 -18.97 13.52
N ASP A 207 10.48 -18.22 14.62
CA ASP A 207 10.73 -18.73 15.95
C ASP A 207 9.47 -18.52 16.82
N PRO A 208 8.76 -19.62 17.17
CA PRO A 208 7.59 -19.55 18.05
C PRO A 208 7.88 -18.90 19.41
N ASP A 209 9.13 -19.00 19.89
CA ASP A 209 9.53 -18.46 21.18
C ASP A 209 9.70 -16.93 21.13
N THR A 210 10.02 -16.36 19.96
CA THR A 210 10.11 -14.90 19.79
C THR A 210 8.77 -14.23 19.51
N ALA A 211 7.79 -14.95 19.00
CA ALA A 211 6.43 -14.42 18.76
C ALA A 211 5.76 -13.99 20.07
N TYR A 212 6.10 -14.61 21.19
CA TYR A 212 5.57 -14.28 22.52
C TYR A 212 6.03 -12.91 23.03
N PHE A 213 7.24 -12.48 22.65
CA PHE A 213 7.80 -11.19 23.06
C PHE A 213 7.37 -10.00 22.18
N ALA A 214 6.69 -10.26 21.08
CA ALA A 214 6.21 -9.22 20.16
C ALA A 214 4.80 -8.68 20.52
N ILE A 215 4.20 -9.17 21.61
CA ILE A 215 2.89 -8.69 22.10
C ILE A 215 3.13 -7.43 22.93
N PRO A 216 2.68 -6.24 22.50
CA PRO A 216 2.77 -5.03 23.34
C PRO A 216 1.95 -5.24 24.61
N ASN A 217 2.54 -4.95 25.77
CA ASN A 217 1.83 -4.89 27.05
C ASN A 217 0.83 -3.73 27.07
#